data_46a29e10b7c09c303f84ca775fe20dd6
#
_entry.id   46a29e10b7c09c303f84ca775fe20dd6
#
_cell.length_a   1.000
_cell.length_b   1.000
_cell.length_c   1.000
_cell.angle_alpha   90.00
_cell.angle_beta   90.00
_cell.angle_gamma   90.00
#
_symmetry.space_group_name_H-M   'P 1'
#
loop_
_entity.id
_entity.type
_entity.pdbx_description
1 polymer ?
#
loop_
_entity_poly.entity_id
_entity_poly.type
_entity_poly.pdbx_seq_one_letter_code
_entity_poly.pdbx_strand_id
1 'polypeptide(L)'
;LAYQVDYVLDGYVKKAGTNFVLSVGRLIGSQPELKGEQRLRKEDIYWEMPRCYQWDITVNLPESYRISPEGLERLNVKVENDCGAFIVQATTEDGTLRIKAEKRINHKTEPVANWEKLLEITDAANSYEALSIVFQATINPPTSPTTGY
;
A
#
# COMPACT_ATOMS: atom_id res chain seq x y z
N LEU A 1 -8.54 -24.08 -0.05
CA LEU A 1 -7.79 -24.26 1.18
C LEU A 1 -7.57 -22.90 1.82
N ALA A 2 -8.03 -22.69 3.06
CA ALA A 2 -7.77 -21.48 3.81
C ALA A 2 -6.89 -21.81 5.03
N TYR A 3 -5.94 -20.96 5.35
CA TYR A 3 -5.12 -21.08 6.56
C TYR A 3 -4.95 -19.72 7.21
N GLN A 4 -4.79 -19.71 8.52
CA GLN A 4 -4.50 -18.53 9.31
C GLN A 4 -3.13 -18.68 9.95
N VAL A 5 -2.37 -17.61 9.95
CA VAL A 5 -1.05 -17.55 10.59
C VAL A 5 -0.97 -16.26 11.39
N ASP A 6 -0.55 -16.38 12.66
CA ASP A 6 -0.27 -15.25 13.55
C ASP A 6 1.24 -15.14 13.73
N TYR A 7 1.79 -13.95 13.51
CA TYR A 7 3.23 -13.69 13.63
C TYR A 7 3.51 -12.23 13.98
N VAL A 8 4.71 -11.97 14.48
CA VAL A 8 5.20 -10.63 14.77
C VAL A 8 6.09 -10.15 13.64
N LEU A 9 5.84 -8.94 13.16
CA LEU A 9 6.63 -8.29 12.12
C LEU A 9 7.53 -7.22 12.73
N ASP A 10 8.81 -7.52 12.82
CA ASP A 10 9.80 -6.54 13.27
C ASP A 10 10.14 -5.52 12.19
N GLY A 11 10.38 -4.27 12.58
CA GLY A 11 10.84 -3.21 11.70
C GLY A 11 9.79 -2.59 10.77
N TYR A 12 8.51 -2.97 10.90
CA TYR A 12 7.41 -2.34 10.15
C TYR A 12 6.96 -1.02 10.75
N VAL A 13 7.10 -0.88 12.07
CA VAL A 13 6.76 0.34 12.81
C VAL A 13 8.00 0.91 13.45
N LYS A 14 8.24 2.20 13.25
CA LYS A 14 9.35 2.93 13.85
C LYS A 14 8.83 4.14 14.61
N LYS A 15 9.42 4.43 15.76
CA LYS A 15 9.13 5.66 16.52
C LYS A 15 9.88 6.83 15.89
N ALA A 16 9.17 7.95 15.71
CA ALA A 16 9.70 9.21 15.19
C ALA A 16 9.22 10.36 16.08
N GLY A 17 10.00 10.68 17.13
CA GLY A 17 9.57 11.61 18.16
C GLY A 17 8.37 11.08 18.94
N THR A 18 7.27 11.84 18.95
CA THR A 18 5.98 11.44 19.53
C THR A 18 5.10 10.62 18.59
N ASN A 19 5.51 10.49 17.32
CA ASN A 19 4.75 9.82 16.27
C ASN A 19 5.30 8.40 16.01
N PHE A 20 4.52 7.62 15.28
CA PHE A 20 4.98 6.35 14.71
C PHE A 20 4.90 6.39 13.19
N VAL A 21 5.83 5.71 12.55
CA VAL A 21 5.87 5.53 11.09
C VAL A 21 5.66 4.06 10.79
N LEU A 22 4.62 3.73 10.03
CA LEU A 22 4.35 2.39 9.54
C LEU A 22 4.80 2.28 8.08
N SER A 23 5.62 1.30 7.76
CA SER A 23 5.97 0.90 6.40
C SER A 23 4.80 0.13 5.76
N VAL A 24 3.73 0.86 5.48
CA VAL A 24 2.44 0.31 5.07
C VAL A 24 2.52 -0.41 3.72
N GLY A 25 3.33 0.09 2.80
CA GLY A 25 3.48 -0.51 1.48
C GLY A 25 4.04 -1.93 1.52
N ARG A 26 4.87 -2.25 2.50
CA ARG A 26 5.41 -3.60 2.68
C ARG A 26 4.37 -4.65 3.05
N LEU A 27 3.17 -4.25 3.46
CA LEU A 27 2.09 -5.17 3.81
C LEU A 27 1.49 -5.88 2.59
N ILE A 28 1.69 -5.37 1.38
CA ILE A 28 1.31 -6.07 0.15
C ILE A 28 2.37 -7.08 -0.34
N GLY A 29 3.46 -7.24 0.42
CA GLY A 29 4.60 -8.08 0.04
C GLY A 29 5.52 -7.43 -0.97
N SER A 30 6.62 -8.13 -1.28
CA SER A 30 7.63 -7.63 -2.20
C SER A 30 7.09 -7.54 -3.63
N GLN A 31 7.31 -6.40 -4.27
CA GLN A 31 6.93 -6.13 -5.64
C GLN A 31 8.17 -6.05 -6.54
N PRO A 32 8.10 -6.58 -7.77
CA PRO A 32 9.26 -6.56 -8.66
C PRO A 32 9.63 -5.12 -9.07
N GLU A 33 10.90 -4.81 -8.95
CA GLU A 33 11.49 -3.59 -9.52
C GLU A 33 12.24 -3.96 -10.81
N LEU A 34 11.79 -3.41 -11.94
CA LEU A 34 12.42 -3.66 -13.24
C LEU A 34 13.38 -2.52 -13.57
N LYS A 35 14.65 -2.87 -13.83
CA LYS A 35 15.74 -1.91 -14.10
C LYS A 35 16.48 -2.21 -15.39
N GLY A 36 17.04 -1.14 -15.99
CA GLY A 36 17.94 -1.26 -17.13
C GLY A 36 17.34 -2.07 -18.28
N GLU A 37 18.04 -3.11 -18.70
CA GLU A 37 17.63 -3.97 -19.82
C GLU A 37 16.32 -4.72 -19.60
N GLN A 38 15.94 -4.96 -18.34
CA GLN A 38 14.65 -5.58 -18.02
C GLN A 38 13.45 -4.75 -18.48
N ARG A 39 13.66 -3.44 -18.64
CA ARG A 39 12.63 -2.51 -19.15
C ARG A 39 12.57 -2.48 -20.67
N LEU A 40 13.60 -2.99 -21.35
CA LEU A 40 13.72 -3.03 -22.81
C LEU A 40 13.35 -4.43 -23.30
N ARG A 41 12.12 -4.58 -23.74
CA ARG A 41 11.64 -5.87 -24.22
C ARG A 41 11.45 -5.86 -25.74
N LYS A 42 11.80 -6.98 -26.38
CA LYS A 42 11.68 -7.15 -27.83
C LYS A 42 10.72 -8.27 -28.24
N GLU A 43 10.31 -9.06 -27.27
CA GLU A 43 9.46 -10.23 -27.50
C GLU A 43 8.15 -10.10 -26.73
N ASP A 44 7.11 -10.77 -27.21
CA ASP A 44 5.83 -10.84 -26.55
C ASP A 44 5.94 -11.43 -25.13
N ILE A 45 5.02 -11.06 -24.29
CA ILE A 45 4.99 -11.46 -22.89
C ILE A 45 4.02 -12.63 -22.73
N TYR A 46 4.48 -13.65 -22.02
CA TYR A 46 3.69 -14.83 -21.73
C TYR A 46 3.65 -15.15 -20.25
N TRP A 47 2.47 -15.39 -19.72
CA TRP A 47 2.23 -15.96 -18.39
C TRP A 47 1.51 -17.28 -18.51
N GLU A 48 1.77 -18.23 -17.61
CA GLU A 48 1.03 -19.51 -17.60
C GLU A 48 -0.48 -19.29 -17.45
N MET A 49 -0.88 -18.30 -16.67
CA MET A 49 -2.28 -17.92 -16.47
C MET A 49 -2.40 -16.43 -16.15
N PRO A 50 -3.56 -15.79 -16.41
CA PRO A 50 -3.88 -14.50 -15.85
C PRO A 50 -3.79 -14.52 -14.33
N ARG A 51 -3.34 -13.42 -13.72
CA ARG A 51 -3.10 -13.34 -12.27
C ARG A 51 -3.89 -12.20 -11.67
N CYS A 52 -4.50 -12.50 -10.52
CA CYS A 52 -5.14 -11.51 -9.67
C CYS A 52 -4.71 -11.74 -8.23
N TYR A 53 -4.12 -10.72 -7.63
CA TYR A 53 -3.77 -10.68 -6.22
C TYR A 53 -4.65 -9.66 -5.54
N GLN A 54 -5.23 -10.03 -4.41
CA GLN A 54 -6.06 -9.15 -3.60
C GLN A 54 -5.57 -9.17 -2.17
N TRP A 55 -5.51 -8.00 -1.56
CA TRP A 55 -5.16 -7.80 -0.16
C TRP A 55 -6.29 -7.03 0.53
N ASP A 56 -6.70 -7.51 1.68
CA ASP A 56 -7.60 -6.81 2.59
C ASP A 56 -6.85 -6.66 3.92
N ILE A 57 -6.42 -5.45 4.20
CA ILE A 57 -5.53 -5.13 5.31
C ILE A 57 -6.26 -4.25 6.29
N THR A 58 -6.26 -4.65 7.55
CA THR A 58 -6.82 -3.88 8.66
C THR A 58 -5.71 -3.55 9.64
N VAL A 59 -5.52 -2.26 9.93
CA VAL A 59 -4.56 -1.79 10.92
C VAL A 59 -5.31 -1.06 12.03
N ASN A 60 -5.26 -1.60 13.24
CA ASN A 60 -5.82 -0.94 14.41
C ASN A 60 -4.84 0.12 14.89
N LEU A 61 -5.27 1.37 14.91
CA LEU A 61 -4.49 2.48 15.43
C LEU A 61 -4.55 2.49 16.94
N PRO A 62 -3.43 2.76 17.64
CA PRO A 62 -3.48 2.97 19.08
C PRO A 62 -4.38 4.16 19.41
N GLU A 63 -5.02 4.13 20.57
CA GLU A 63 -5.76 5.28 21.09
C GLU A 63 -4.86 6.53 21.06
N SER A 64 -5.43 7.69 20.76
CA SER A 64 -4.70 8.95 20.65
C SER A 64 -3.77 9.09 19.43
N TYR A 65 -3.88 8.21 18.44
CA TYR A 65 -3.17 8.36 17.17
C TYR A 65 -4.15 8.46 16.00
N ARG A 66 -3.77 9.23 14.99
CA ARG A 66 -4.54 9.38 13.76
C ARG A 66 -3.62 9.53 12.54
N ILE A 67 -4.15 9.26 11.39
CA ILE A 67 -3.52 9.53 10.09
C ILE A 67 -4.07 10.87 9.59
N SER A 68 -3.19 11.73 9.04
CA SER A 68 -3.64 12.96 8.41
C SER A 68 -4.44 12.68 7.13
N PRO A 69 -5.36 13.56 6.70
CA PRO A 69 -6.07 13.42 5.43
C PRO A 69 -5.11 13.24 4.24
N GLU A 70 -4.02 14.01 4.20
CA GLU A 70 -2.99 13.93 3.14
C GLU A 70 -2.25 12.58 3.19
N GLY A 71 -1.97 12.07 4.39
CA GLY A 71 -1.38 10.74 4.58
C GLY A 71 -2.28 9.65 4.05
N LEU A 72 -3.58 9.74 4.34
CA LEU A 72 -4.58 8.79 3.85
C LEU A 72 -4.74 8.86 2.33
N GLU A 73 -4.78 10.07 1.75
CA GLU A 73 -4.90 10.26 0.31
C GLU A 73 -3.73 9.62 -0.45
N ARG A 74 -2.52 9.72 0.06
CA ARG A 74 -1.34 9.09 -0.54
C ARG A 74 -1.40 7.58 -0.63
N LEU A 75 -2.25 6.92 0.15
CA LEU A 75 -2.46 5.48 0.10
C LEU A 75 -3.41 5.06 -1.03
N ASN A 76 -4.13 6.00 -1.63
CA ASN A 76 -5.03 5.69 -2.73
C ASN A 76 -4.28 5.76 -4.05
N VAL A 77 -4.28 4.65 -4.79
CA VAL A 77 -3.63 4.52 -6.08
C VAL A 77 -4.60 3.88 -7.06
N LYS A 78 -4.65 4.40 -8.28
CA LYS A 78 -5.39 3.79 -9.37
C LYS A 78 -4.59 3.89 -10.66
N VAL A 79 -4.06 2.75 -11.07
CA VAL A 79 -3.47 2.54 -12.40
C VAL A 79 -4.23 1.38 -13.04
N GLU A 80 -4.92 1.64 -14.13
CA GLU A 80 -5.72 0.65 -14.86
C GLU A 80 -5.62 0.91 -16.36
N ASN A 81 -5.40 -0.16 -17.11
CA ASN A 81 -5.40 -0.16 -18.57
C ASN A 81 -5.85 -1.52 -19.09
N ASP A 82 -5.81 -1.73 -20.41
CA ASP A 82 -6.30 -2.96 -21.04
C ASP A 82 -5.55 -4.22 -20.57
N CYS A 83 -4.30 -4.08 -20.14
CA CYS A 83 -3.46 -5.21 -19.73
C CYS A 83 -3.69 -5.63 -18.28
N GLY A 84 -4.22 -4.74 -17.45
CA GLY A 84 -4.47 -5.02 -16.03
C GLY A 84 -4.66 -3.79 -15.18
N ALA A 85 -4.44 -3.94 -13.87
CA ALA A 85 -4.59 -2.85 -12.92
C ALA A 85 -3.70 -3.03 -11.68
N PHE A 86 -3.37 -1.90 -11.06
CA PHE A 86 -2.98 -1.81 -9.66
C PHE A 86 -3.83 -0.74 -9.00
N ILE A 87 -4.70 -1.16 -8.09
CA ILE A 87 -5.67 -0.29 -7.44
C ILE A 87 -5.56 -0.48 -5.94
N VAL A 88 -5.44 0.62 -5.22
CA VAL A 88 -5.46 0.64 -3.75
C VAL A 88 -6.46 1.66 -3.27
N GLN A 89 -7.30 1.27 -2.35
CA GLN A 89 -8.25 2.13 -1.65
C GLN A 89 -8.00 2.03 -0.14
N ALA A 90 -7.82 3.17 0.50
CA ALA A 90 -7.60 3.27 1.92
C ALA A 90 -8.64 4.18 2.57
N THR A 91 -9.19 3.74 3.70
CA THR A 91 -10.14 4.48 4.51
C THR A 91 -9.80 4.36 5.98
N THR A 92 -10.22 5.36 6.76
CA THR A 92 -10.11 5.29 8.22
C THR A 92 -11.50 5.44 8.85
N GLU A 93 -11.80 4.58 9.80
CA GLU A 93 -13.04 4.58 10.54
C GLU A 93 -12.78 4.08 11.97
N ASP A 94 -13.23 4.81 12.97
CA ASP A 94 -13.16 4.42 14.39
C ASP A 94 -11.78 3.92 14.86
N GLY A 95 -10.72 4.64 14.50
CA GLY A 95 -9.35 4.27 14.87
C GLY A 95 -8.79 3.07 14.09
N THR A 96 -9.43 2.69 13.00
CA THR A 96 -9.02 1.58 12.15
C THR A 96 -8.69 2.07 10.74
N LEU A 97 -7.50 1.76 10.24
CA LEU A 97 -7.13 1.92 8.84
C LEU A 97 -7.48 0.64 8.09
N ARG A 98 -8.27 0.76 7.05
CA ARG A 98 -8.60 -0.33 6.11
C ARG A 98 -7.99 -0.06 4.76
N ILE A 99 -7.29 -1.03 4.21
CA ILE A 99 -6.67 -0.94 2.88
C ILE A 99 -7.14 -2.15 2.06
N LYS A 100 -7.72 -1.88 0.91
CA LYS A 100 -8.02 -2.89 -0.10
C LYS A 100 -7.14 -2.64 -1.30
N ALA A 101 -6.33 -3.62 -1.66
CA ALA A 101 -5.45 -3.54 -2.81
C ALA A 101 -5.72 -4.69 -3.78
N GLU A 102 -5.60 -4.39 -5.06
CA GLU A 102 -5.70 -5.38 -6.14
C GLU A 102 -4.57 -5.13 -7.14
N LYS A 103 -3.91 -6.22 -7.54
CA LYS A 103 -3.00 -6.25 -8.68
C LYS A 103 -3.45 -7.34 -9.62
N ARG A 104 -3.74 -6.98 -10.86
CA ARG A 104 -4.34 -7.89 -11.83
C ARG A 104 -3.63 -7.79 -13.18
N ILE A 105 -3.39 -8.94 -13.80
CA ILE A 105 -2.95 -9.09 -15.19
C ILE A 105 -4.07 -9.81 -15.93
N ASN A 106 -4.60 -9.19 -16.96
CA ASN A 106 -5.84 -9.63 -17.60
C ASN A 106 -5.64 -10.76 -18.60
N HIS A 107 -4.49 -10.82 -19.29
CA HIS A 107 -4.30 -11.73 -20.40
C HIS A 107 -3.10 -12.64 -20.17
N LYS A 108 -3.20 -13.84 -20.69
CA LYS A 108 -2.13 -14.84 -20.67
C LYS A 108 -0.95 -14.43 -21.55
N THR A 109 -1.24 -13.76 -22.65
CA THR A 109 -0.24 -13.30 -23.60
C THR A 109 -0.51 -11.83 -23.94
N GLU A 110 0.55 -11.03 -23.95
CA GLU A 110 0.50 -9.64 -24.37
C GLU A 110 1.56 -9.39 -25.46
N PRO A 111 1.20 -8.72 -26.55
CA PRO A 111 2.18 -8.29 -27.53
C PRO A 111 3.18 -7.32 -26.91
N VAL A 112 4.41 -7.33 -27.40
CA VAL A 112 5.48 -6.43 -26.91
C VAL A 112 5.09 -4.95 -26.97
N ALA A 113 4.22 -4.56 -27.89
CA ALA A 113 3.68 -3.20 -27.97
C ALA A 113 2.94 -2.74 -26.71
N ASN A 114 2.44 -3.69 -25.89
CA ASN A 114 1.77 -3.40 -24.63
C ASN A 114 2.72 -3.37 -23.42
N TRP A 115 4.03 -3.52 -23.64
CA TRP A 115 4.99 -3.60 -22.55
C TRP A 115 4.97 -2.37 -21.63
N GLU A 116 4.87 -1.17 -22.20
CA GLU A 116 4.77 0.08 -21.42
C GLU A 116 3.54 0.09 -20.49
N LYS A 117 2.39 -0.44 -20.94
CA LYS A 117 1.19 -0.55 -20.11
C LYS A 117 1.38 -1.49 -18.93
N LEU A 118 2.15 -2.57 -19.11
CA LEU A 118 2.50 -3.50 -18.05
C LEU A 118 3.53 -2.90 -17.08
N LEU A 119 4.48 -2.11 -17.59
CA LEU A 119 5.42 -1.36 -16.76
C LEU A 119 4.70 -0.36 -15.86
N GLU A 120 3.70 0.36 -16.34
CA GLU A 120 2.91 1.29 -15.53
C GLU A 120 2.31 0.58 -14.28
N ILE A 121 1.73 -0.60 -14.48
CA ILE A 121 1.13 -1.40 -13.39
C ILE A 121 2.21 -1.88 -12.42
N THR A 122 3.33 -2.38 -12.94
CA THR A 122 4.44 -2.90 -12.14
C THR A 122 5.11 -1.81 -11.35
N ASP A 123 5.37 -0.67 -11.98
CA ASP A 123 6.00 0.49 -11.34
C ASP A 123 5.11 1.09 -10.24
N ALA A 124 3.80 1.13 -10.46
CA ALA A 124 2.85 1.58 -9.44
C ALA A 124 2.87 0.68 -8.20
N ALA A 125 2.89 -0.63 -8.38
CA ALA A 125 2.96 -1.59 -7.28
C ALA A 125 4.31 -1.51 -6.54
N ASN A 126 5.43 -1.39 -7.27
CA ASN A 126 6.75 -1.23 -6.69
C ASN A 126 6.87 0.10 -5.90
N SER A 127 6.37 1.19 -6.46
CA SER A 127 6.34 2.50 -5.78
C SER A 127 5.49 2.45 -4.51
N TYR A 128 4.37 1.72 -4.54
CA TYR A 128 3.52 1.54 -3.37
C TYR A 128 4.22 0.77 -2.25
N GLU A 129 5.00 -0.27 -2.57
CA GLU A 129 5.77 -1.04 -1.58
C GLU A 129 6.67 -0.15 -0.73
N ALA A 130 7.21 0.93 -1.29
CA ALA A 130 8.08 1.87 -0.61
C ALA A 130 7.34 2.87 0.30
N LEU A 131 6.00 2.91 0.28
CA LEU A 131 5.23 3.88 1.04
C LEU A 131 5.28 3.61 2.54
N SER A 132 5.43 4.72 3.27
CA SER A 132 5.25 4.76 4.71
C SER A 132 4.26 5.87 5.08
N ILE A 133 3.51 5.65 6.16
CA ILE A 133 2.59 6.63 6.71
C ILE A 133 2.94 6.97 8.15
N VAL A 134 2.60 8.17 8.56
CA VAL A 134 2.82 8.65 9.92
C VAL A 134 1.53 8.61 10.70
N PHE A 135 1.56 7.97 11.87
CA PHE A 135 0.54 8.06 12.90
C PHE A 135 0.91 9.20 13.83
N GLN A 136 0.14 10.26 13.78
CA GLN A 136 0.34 11.46 14.58
C GLN A 136 -0.36 11.33 15.92
N ALA A 137 0.38 11.61 17.01
CA ALA A 137 -0.22 11.68 18.33
C ALA A 137 -1.26 12.82 18.37
N THR A 138 -2.44 12.53 18.88
CA THR A 138 -3.45 13.52 19.20
C THR A 138 -3.02 14.19 20.50
N ILE A 139 -2.45 15.38 20.42
CA ILE A 139 -2.19 16.17 21.62
C ILE A 139 -3.55 16.71 22.06
N ASN A 140 -4.13 16.16 23.13
CA ASN A 140 -5.13 16.89 23.89
C ASN A 140 -4.39 18.05 24.52
N PRO A 141 -4.73 19.33 24.27
CA PRO A 141 -4.15 20.42 25.03
C PRO A 141 -4.43 20.14 26.50
N PRO A 142 -3.45 20.36 27.39
CA PRO A 142 -3.68 20.17 28.81
C PRO A 142 -4.89 21.03 29.18
N THR A 143 -5.91 20.40 29.76
CA THR A 143 -7.01 21.13 30.40
C THR A 143 -6.36 22.01 31.45
N SER A 144 -6.30 23.32 31.20
CA SER A 144 -5.85 24.29 32.18
C SER A 144 -6.67 24.06 33.45
N PRO A 145 -6.06 23.87 34.60
CA PRO A 145 -6.80 23.78 35.82
C PRO A 145 -7.55 25.11 35.98
N THR A 146 -8.87 25.04 35.99
CA THR A 146 -9.72 26.18 36.36
C THR A 146 -9.37 26.55 37.80
N THR A 147 -8.56 27.57 37.98
CA THR A 147 -8.32 28.16 39.28
C THR A 147 -9.63 28.85 39.66
N GLY A 148 -10.46 28.16 40.40
CA GLY A 148 -11.59 28.75 41.06
C GLY A 148 -11.07 29.65 42.19
N TYR A 149 -11.42 30.90 42.11
CA TYR A 149 -11.47 31.77 43.28
C TYR A 149 -12.92 31.95 43.66
#